data_4e96385a540b74629f95cc54750bfb94
#
_entry.id   4e96385a540b74629f95cc54750bfb94
#
_cell.length_a   1.000
_cell.length_b   1.000
_cell.length_c   1.000
_cell.angle_alpha   90.00
_cell.angle_beta   90.00
_cell.angle_gamma   90.00
#
_symmetry.space_group_name_H-M   'P 1'
#
loop_
_entity.id
_entity.type
_entity.pdbx_description
1 polymer ?
#
loop_
_entity_poly.entity_id
_entity_poly.type
_entity_poly.pdbx_seq_one_letter_code
_entity_poly.pdbx_strand_id
1 'polypeptide(L)'
;FMNEIMKTNPPSKLAKKLISLSEADNWEEAKNEWKMERYYHISEHCSCLCCSKGVHDMTVIENIFNTNQMHICNSCASLYFGIQESLKIESVVRRLKKNKNSHMDNTCLTYLHGNGILGLLEFKNYELVRSSRKDAFSVFYRQRINERIIHFTNFANKSIFEKIEILIAWSKKMENPHYISVFVKQRKELAETGQIDVAYLDAFIEKNEIELSSFTKQDRDLALEAIGERRQSTLDLEEY
;
A
#
# COMPACT_ATOMS: atom_id res chain seq x y z
N PHE A 1 23.69 20.83 -5.25
CA PHE A 1 24.02 19.38 -5.31
C PHE A 1 22.80 18.47 -5.57
N MET A 2 21.60 19.02 -5.89
CA MET A 2 20.38 18.20 -6.12
C MET A 2 19.95 18.05 -7.59
N ASN A 3 20.68 18.58 -8.56
CA ASN A 3 20.20 18.66 -9.97
C ASN A 3 20.94 17.79 -10.98
N GLU A 4 21.82 16.86 -10.59
CA GLU A 4 22.59 16.04 -11.56
C GLU A 4 22.09 14.60 -11.74
N ILE A 5 21.13 14.11 -10.95
CA ILE A 5 20.74 12.68 -10.98
C ILE A 5 19.68 12.35 -12.07
N MET A 6 19.04 13.33 -12.66
CA MET A 6 17.89 13.11 -13.57
C MET A 6 18.20 13.16 -15.08
N LYS A 7 19.43 12.98 -15.52
CA LYS A 7 19.79 13.00 -16.95
C LYS A 7 19.97 11.65 -17.61
N THR A 8 19.47 10.57 -17.03
CA THR A 8 19.51 9.26 -17.71
C THR A 8 18.33 9.12 -18.64
N ASN A 9 18.58 9.02 -19.93
CA ASN A 9 17.55 8.70 -20.91
C ASN A 9 16.91 7.36 -20.53
N PRO A 10 15.57 7.30 -20.43
CA PRO A 10 14.88 6.05 -20.10
C PRO A 10 15.05 5.04 -21.24
N PRO A 11 14.99 3.74 -20.95
CA PRO A 11 14.87 2.74 -21.99
C PRO A 11 13.68 3.04 -22.90
N SER A 12 13.86 2.88 -24.22
CA SER A 12 12.81 3.21 -25.19
C SER A 12 11.48 2.50 -24.92
N LYS A 13 11.52 1.29 -24.39
CA LYS A 13 10.33 0.51 -23.99
C LYS A 13 9.58 1.17 -22.84
N LEU A 14 10.29 1.68 -21.84
CA LEU A 14 9.68 2.41 -20.71
C LEU A 14 9.05 3.72 -21.20
N ALA A 15 9.82 4.52 -21.95
CA ALA A 15 9.34 5.81 -22.46
C ALA A 15 8.07 5.67 -23.32
N LYS A 16 8.08 4.75 -24.28
CA LYS A 16 6.91 4.48 -25.13
C LYS A 16 5.69 4.06 -24.32
N LYS A 17 5.86 3.14 -23.38
CA LYS A 17 4.76 2.66 -22.53
C LYS A 17 4.24 3.75 -21.61
N LEU A 18 5.13 4.54 -21.00
CA LEU A 18 4.74 5.63 -20.11
C LEU A 18 3.92 6.68 -20.87
N ILE A 19 4.45 7.19 -21.99
CA ILE A 19 3.76 8.19 -22.82
C ILE A 19 2.40 7.68 -23.27
N SER A 20 2.28 6.41 -23.67
CA SER A 20 0.99 5.83 -24.08
C SER A 20 -0.06 5.75 -22.98
N LEU A 21 0.33 5.91 -21.74
CA LEU A 21 -0.54 5.85 -20.54
C LEU A 21 -0.64 7.21 -19.83
N SER A 22 0.03 8.24 -20.35
CA SER A 22 0.05 9.61 -19.82
C SER A 22 -0.86 10.52 -20.64
N GLU A 23 -1.17 11.70 -20.10
CA GLU A 23 -1.82 12.78 -20.85
C GLU A 23 -0.81 13.51 -21.74
N ALA A 24 0.44 13.65 -21.28
CA ALA A 24 1.51 14.27 -22.03
C ALA A 24 2.07 13.35 -23.12
N ASP A 25 2.50 13.93 -24.25
CA ASP A 25 3.01 13.25 -25.44
C ASP A 25 4.53 13.12 -25.48
N ASN A 26 5.24 13.62 -24.47
CA ASN A 26 6.68 13.56 -24.35
C ASN A 26 7.13 13.07 -22.96
N TRP A 27 8.36 12.50 -22.91
CA TRP A 27 8.88 11.90 -21.68
C TRP A 27 9.06 12.89 -20.53
N GLU A 28 9.54 14.10 -20.82
CA GLU A 28 9.90 15.06 -19.76
C GLU A 28 8.69 15.58 -19.00
N GLU A 29 7.56 15.68 -19.65
CA GLU A 29 6.29 16.04 -19.03
C GLU A 29 5.59 14.82 -18.44
N ALA A 30 5.46 13.74 -19.23
CA ALA A 30 4.78 12.52 -18.84
C ALA A 30 5.31 11.91 -17.54
N LYS A 31 6.64 11.90 -17.32
CA LYS A 31 7.23 11.34 -16.08
C LYS A 31 6.76 12.06 -14.81
N ASN A 32 6.38 13.33 -14.88
CA ASN A 32 5.91 14.11 -13.74
C ASN A 32 4.46 13.84 -13.37
N GLU A 33 3.71 13.13 -14.22
CA GLU A 33 2.33 12.72 -13.97
C GLU A 33 2.24 11.50 -13.06
N TRP A 34 3.35 10.87 -12.69
CA TRP A 34 3.37 9.59 -12.01
C TRP A 34 3.88 9.71 -10.57
N LYS A 35 3.14 9.10 -9.66
CA LYS A 35 3.49 9.01 -8.24
C LYS A 35 3.48 7.55 -7.78
N MET A 36 4.12 7.29 -6.63
CA MET A 36 4.01 6.00 -5.98
C MET A 36 2.59 5.79 -5.47
N GLU A 37 2.00 4.69 -5.87
CA GLU A 37 0.73 4.20 -5.34
C GLU A 37 0.99 3.14 -4.26
N ARG A 38 1.77 2.10 -4.59
CA ARG A 38 2.00 0.97 -3.70
C ARG A 38 3.38 0.36 -3.91
N TYR A 39 3.94 -0.20 -2.83
CA TYR A 39 5.09 -1.12 -2.86
C TYR A 39 4.63 -2.53 -2.51
N TYR A 40 5.22 -3.54 -3.14
CA TYR A 40 5.03 -4.92 -2.75
C TYR A 40 6.26 -5.81 -3.01
N HIS A 41 6.35 -6.90 -2.25
CA HIS A 41 7.38 -7.93 -2.35
C HIS A 41 6.77 -9.23 -2.88
N ILE A 42 7.39 -9.81 -3.91
CA ILE A 42 7.00 -11.09 -4.51
C ILE A 42 8.03 -12.14 -4.09
N SER A 43 7.55 -13.33 -3.69
CA SER A 43 8.45 -14.46 -3.35
C SER A 43 9.20 -14.99 -4.57
N GLU A 44 8.57 -14.99 -5.73
CA GLU A 44 9.14 -15.38 -7.00
C GLU A 44 9.74 -14.18 -7.75
N HIS A 45 10.68 -14.45 -8.66
CA HIS A 45 11.25 -13.39 -9.49
C HIS A 45 10.22 -12.86 -10.50
N CYS A 46 10.06 -11.55 -10.53
CA CYS A 46 9.27 -10.84 -11.53
C CYS A 46 10.19 -10.00 -12.42
N SER A 47 9.94 -9.96 -13.74
CA SER A 47 10.69 -9.12 -14.64
C SER A 47 10.22 -7.68 -14.60
N CYS A 48 11.13 -6.74 -14.35
CA CYS A 48 10.84 -5.32 -14.45
C CYS A 48 10.61 -4.91 -15.91
N LEU A 49 9.54 -4.19 -16.19
CA LEU A 49 9.20 -3.66 -17.52
C LEU A 49 10.32 -2.78 -18.08
N CYS A 50 11.01 -2.06 -17.21
CA CYS A 50 12.02 -1.05 -17.54
C CYS A 50 13.39 -1.67 -17.85
N CYS A 51 13.97 -2.42 -16.90
CA CYS A 51 15.33 -2.93 -16.99
C CYS A 51 15.42 -4.43 -17.32
N SER A 52 14.29 -5.11 -17.46
CA SER A 52 14.16 -6.56 -17.70
C SER A 52 14.88 -7.45 -16.68
N LYS A 53 15.33 -6.89 -15.54
CA LYS A 53 15.94 -7.66 -14.45
C LYS A 53 14.89 -8.44 -13.68
N GLY A 54 15.23 -9.65 -13.27
CA GLY A 54 14.45 -10.40 -12.30
C GLY A 54 14.59 -9.74 -10.91
N VAL A 55 13.48 -9.35 -10.33
CA VAL A 55 13.40 -8.65 -9.04
C VAL A 55 12.31 -9.24 -8.16
N HIS A 56 12.43 -9.03 -6.86
CA HIS A 56 11.40 -9.40 -5.89
C HIS A 56 10.58 -8.18 -5.41
N ASP A 57 11.13 -6.98 -5.55
CA ASP A 57 10.57 -5.76 -4.97
C ASP A 57 10.10 -4.81 -6.06
N MET A 58 8.82 -4.51 -6.07
CA MET A 58 8.14 -3.74 -7.10
C MET A 58 7.44 -2.51 -6.52
N THR A 59 7.46 -1.45 -7.29
CA THR A 59 6.68 -0.23 -7.07
C THR A 59 5.55 -0.18 -8.11
N VAL A 60 4.33 -0.02 -7.64
CA VAL A 60 3.22 0.43 -8.49
C VAL A 60 3.27 1.94 -8.54
N ILE A 61 3.40 2.49 -9.73
CA ILE A 61 3.24 3.92 -9.99
C ILE A 61 1.91 4.17 -10.69
N GLU A 62 1.27 5.27 -10.33
CA GLU A 62 -0.05 5.66 -10.84
C GLU A 62 0.02 7.06 -11.42
N ASN A 63 -0.60 7.23 -12.59
CA ASN A 63 -0.77 8.54 -13.21
C ASN A 63 -1.82 9.35 -12.43
N ILE A 64 -1.49 10.58 -12.05
CA ILE A 64 -2.35 11.44 -11.21
C ILE A 64 -3.59 11.97 -11.95
N PHE A 65 -3.60 11.96 -13.27
CA PHE A 65 -4.67 12.51 -14.08
C PHE A 65 -5.69 11.45 -14.52
N ASN A 66 -5.20 10.27 -14.98
CA ASN A 66 -6.07 9.25 -15.59
C ASN A 66 -6.06 7.90 -14.86
N THR A 67 -5.36 7.82 -13.70
CA THR A 67 -5.30 6.63 -12.84
C THR A 67 -4.70 5.36 -13.46
N ASN A 68 -4.09 5.46 -14.64
CA ASN A 68 -3.35 4.37 -15.23
C ASN A 68 -2.22 3.92 -14.30
N GLN A 69 -1.95 2.63 -14.26
CA GLN A 69 -0.92 2.06 -13.38
C GLN A 69 0.16 1.32 -14.15
N MET A 70 1.39 1.38 -13.64
CA MET A 70 2.53 0.60 -14.11
C MET A 70 3.30 -0.02 -12.94
N HIS A 71 3.85 -1.21 -13.19
CA HIS A 71 4.69 -1.94 -12.24
C HIS A 71 6.15 -1.89 -12.69
N ILE A 72 7.00 -1.30 -11.87
CA ILE A 72 8.43 -1.16 -12.12
C ILE A 72 9.22 -1.54 -10.86
N CYS A 73 10.49 -1.93 -11.00
CA CYS A 73 11.31 -2.18 -9.83
C CYS A 73 11.65 -0.89 -9.08
N ASN A 74 11.91 -1.00 -7.78
CA ASN A 74 12.21 0.15 -6.93
C ASN A 74 13.40 0.99 -7.41
N SER A 75 14.42 0.34 -8.00
CA SER A 75 15.57 1.04 -8.56
C SER A 75 15.17 1.90 -9.77
N CYS A 76 14.29 1.41 -10.64
CA CYS A 76 13.79 2.18 -11.78
C CYS A 76 12.83 3.30 -11.32
N ALA A 77 12.00 3.05 -10.29
CA ALA A 77 11.16 4.08 -9.68
C ALA A 77 12.01 5.25 -9.14
N SER A 78 13.08 4.93 -8.44
CA SER A 78 14.02 5.94 -7.94
C SER A 78 14.77 6.67 -9.07
N LEU A 79 15.29 5.92 -10.04
CA LEU A 79 16.15 6.47 -11.10
C LEU A 79 15.41 7.39 -12.06
N TYR A 80 14.20 6.99 -12.50
CA TYR A 80 13.47 7.68 -13.57
C TYR A 80 12.38 8.63 -13.06
N PHE A 81 11.83 8.37 -11.87
CA PHE A 81 10.71 9.14 -11.30
C PHE A 81 11.08 9.87 -10.00
N GLY A 82 12.30 9.67 -9.49
CA GLY A 82 12.72 10.27 -8.21
C GLY A 82 12.01 9.69 -6.98
N ILE A 83 11.28 8.57 -7.13
CA ILE A 83 10.50 7.93 -6.07
C ILE A 83 11.45 7.17 -5.15
N GLN A 84 11.74 7.74 -3.98
CA GLN A 84 12.65 7.17 -2.97
C GLN A 84 11.92 6.35 -1.90
N GLU A 85 10.63 6.55 -1.75
CA GLU A 85 9.81 5.95 -0.69
C GLU A 85 9.84 4.43 -0.77
N SER A 86 9.70 3.85 -1.95
CA SER A 86 9.71 2.39 -2.16
C SER A 86 11.03 1.74 -1.73
N LEU A 87 12.18 2.38 -1.99
CA LEU A 87 13.49 1.89 -1.54
C LEU A 87 13.61 1.94 -0.01
N LYS A 88 13.09 2.98 0.62
CA LYS A 88 13.08 3.08 2.10
C LYS A 88 12.20 2.00 2.70
N ILE A 89 10.99 1.81 2.18
CA ILE A 89 10.07 0.76 2.63
C ILE A 89 10.70 -0.63 2.44
N GLU A 90 11.28 -0.92 1.27
CA GLU A 90 12.00 -2.16 1.00
C GLU A 90 13.09 -2.43 2.05
N SER A 91 13.93 -1.44 2.32
CA SER A 91 15.02 -1.55 3.30
C SER A 91 14.48 -1.88 4.71
N VAL A 92 13.41 -1.20 5.12
CA VAL A 92 12.76 -1.46 6.42
C VAL A 92 12.14 -2.84 6.45
N VAL A 93 11.37 -3.24 5.44
CA VAL A 93 10.72 -4.56 5.38
C VAL A 93 11.75 -5.68 5.44
N ARG A 94 12.85 -5.57 4.70
CA ARG A 94 13.95 -6.54 4.76
C ARG A 94 14.57 -6.63 6.15
N ARG A 95 14.76 -5.51 6.84
CA ARG A 95 15.28 -5.47 8.21
C ARG A 95 14.31 -6.09 9.19
N LEU A 96 13.02 -5.80 9.09
CA LEU A 96 11.98 -6.36 9.96
C LEU A 96 11.78 -7.86 9.78
N LYS A 97 11.88 -8.38 8.54
CA LYS A 97 11.88 -9.83 8.28
C LYS A 97 13.04 -10.55 8.98
N LYS A 98 14.22 -9.90 9.09
CA LYS A 98 15.38 -10.46 9.81
C LYS A 98 15.26 -10.29 11.32
N ASN A 99 14.72 -9.18 11.78
CA ASN A 99 14.59 -8.84 13.19
C ASN A 99 13.33 -8.02 13.44
N LYS A 100 12.26 -8.68 13.89
CA LYS A 100 10.96 -8.06 14.21
C LYS A 100 11.05 -7.01 15.33
N ASN A 101 12.12 -6.99 16.12
CA ASN A 101 12.36 -5.98 17.15
C ASN A 101 12.94 -4.67 16.60
N SER A 102 13.35 -4.64 15.35
CA SER A 102 13.75 -3.39 14.68
C SER A 102 12.58 -2.42 14.62
N HIS A 103 12.89 -1.14 14.40
CA HIS A 103 11.87 -0.10 14.29
C HIS A 103 11.65 0.33 12.84
N MET A 104 10.43 0.75 12.52
CA MET A 104 10.13 1.44 11.27
C MET A 104 10.58 2.91 11.36
N ASP A 105 10.89 3.49 10.21
CA ASP A 105 11.05 4.94 10.07
C ASP A 105 9.71 5.64 9.78
N ASN A 106 9.73 6.96 9.72
CA ASN A 106 8.53 7.75 9.47
C ASN A 106 7.95 7.50 8.07
N THR A 107 8.77 7.19 7.07
CA THR A 107 8.30 6.85 5.71
C THR A 107 7.36 5.65 5.76
N CYS A 108 7.76 4.58 6.47
CA CYS A 108 6.92 3.38 6.63
C CYS A 108 5.66 3.64 7.45
N LEU A 109 5.77 4.41 8.54
CA LEU A 109 4.62 4.77 9.36
C LEU A 109 3.60 5.59 8.57
N THR A 110 4.06 6.61 7.85
CA THR A 110 3.21 7.44 6.97
C THR A 110 2.57 6.60 5.87
N TYR A 111 3.33 5.67 5.26
CA TYR A 111 2.81 4.75 4.25
C TYR A 111 1.69 3.86 4.79
N LEU A 112 1.87 3.26 5.98
CA LEU A 112 0.83 2.43 6.60
C LEU A 112 -0.39 3.26 7.01
N HIS A 113 -0.18 4.46 7.55
CA HIS A 113 -1.27 5.35 7.94
C HIS A 113 -2.07 5.83 6.72
N GLY A 114 -1.40 6.30 5.66
CA GLY A 114 -2.04 6.75 4.42
C GLY A 114 -2.84 5.64 3.71
N ASN A 115 -2.41 4.38 3.86
CA ASN A 115 -3.14 3.22 3.35
C ASN A 115 -4.17 2.67 4.35
N GLY A 116 -4.49 3.37 5.42
CA GLY A 116 -5.47 2.96 6.40
C GLY A 116 -5.14 1.63 7.11
N ILE A 117 -3.87 1.25 7.24
CA ILE A 117 -3.42 0.08 8.03
C ILE A 117 -3.19 0.47 9.49
N LEU A 118 -2.71 1.68 9.75
CA LEU A 118 -2.59 2.26 11.09
C LEU A 118 -3.58 3.40 11.28
N GLY A 119 -4.28 3.41 12.41
CA GLY A 119 -5.01 4.58 12.90
C GLY A 119 -4.06 5.65 13.42
N LEU A 120 -4.57 6.88 13.60
CA LEU A 120 -3.78 8.00 14.10
C LEU A 120 -3.19 7.72 15.50
N LEU A 121 -3.97 7.11 16.38
CA LEU A 121 -3.52 6.74 17.73
C LEU A 121 -2.40 5.70 17.67
N GLU A 122 -2.54 4.66 16.84
CA GLU A 122 -1.52 3.62 16.65
C GLU A 122 -0.22 4.22 16.08
N PHE A 123 -0.33 5.17 15.14
CA PHE A 123 0.80 5.91 14.60
C PHE A 123 1.55 6.67 15.70
N LYS A 124 0.84 7.49 16.50
CA LYS A 124 1.43 8.25 17.61
C LYS A 124 2.03 7.34 18.68
N ASN A 125 1.32 6.28 19.07
CA ASN A 125 1.81 5.32 20.06
C ASN A 125 3.07 4.60 19.58
N TYR A 126 3.16 4.25 18.29
CA TYR A 126 4.37 3.65 17.74
C TYR A 126 5.57 4.61 17.84
N GLU A 127 5.41 5.89 17.58
CA GLU A 127 6.48 6.87 17.73
C GLU A 127 7.00 6.92 19.16
N LEU A 128 6.12 6.84 20.17
CA LEU A 128 6.51 6.81 21.58
C LEU A 128 7.31 5.55 21.95
N VAL A 129 6.92 4.36 21.44
CA VAL A 129 7.58 3.10 21.78
C VAL A 129 8.75 2.74 20.84
N ARG A 130 8.97 3.50 19.77
CA ARG A 130 9.95 3.20 18.72
C ARG A 130 11.36 2.97 19.26
N SER A 131 11.80 3.81 20.19
CA SER A 131 13.15 3.75 20.78
C SER A 131 13.23 2.92 22.06
N SER A 132 12.11 2.46 22.62
CA SER A 132 12.10 1.67 23.84
C SER A 132 12.69 0.28 23.59
N ARG A 133 13.74 -0.07 24.37
CA ARG A 133 14.43 -1.36 24.28
C ARG A 133 14.19 -2.27 25.48
N LYS A 134 13.71 -1.73 26.59
CA LYS A 134 13.71 -2.40 27.90
C LYS A 134 12.34 -2.87 28.36
N ASP A 135 11.30 -2.21 27.90
CA ASP A 135 9.95 -2.50 28.32
C ASP A 135 9.29 -3.54 27.40
N ALA A 136 8.87 -4.66 28.01
CA ALA A 136 8.28 -5.79 27.28
C ALA A 136 7.02 -5.42 26.51
N PHE A 137 6.18 -4.52 27.07
CA PHE A 137 4.95 -4.05 26.40
C PHE A 137 5.30 -3.27 25.14
N SER A 138 6.23 -2.31 25.23
CA SER A 138 6.66 -1.52 24.06
C SER A 138 7.28 -2.38 22.97
N VAL A 139 8.05 -3.43 23.34
CA VAL A 139 8.61 -4.39 22.40
C VAL A 139 7.49 -5.18 21.71
N PHE A 140 6.55 -5.72 22.47
CA PHE A 140 5.42 -6.49 21.93
C PHE A 140 4.53 -5.63 21.01
N TYR A 141 4.18 -4.41 21.45
CA TYR A 141 3.39 -3.48 20.64
C TYR A 141 4.08 -3.16 19.32
N ARG A 142 5.39 -2.85 19.37
CA ARG A 142 6.18 -2.58 18.17
C ARG A 142 6.22 -3.76 17.22
N GLN A 143 6.45 -4.99 17.73
CA GLN A 143 6.45 -6.20 16.90
C GLN A 143 5.12 -6.39 16.17
N ARG A 144 4.01 -6.23 16.89
CA ARG A 144 2.66 -6.36 16.32
C ARG A 144 2.40 -5.36 15.18
N ILE A 145 2.85 -4.12 15.35
CA ILE A 145 2.75 -3.10 14.29
C ILE A 145 3.71 -3.41 13.14
N ASN A 146 4.93 -3.88 13.42
CA ASN A 146 5.91 -4.25 12.41
C ASN A 146 5.42 -5.40 11.51
N GLU A 147 4.67 -6.34 12.04
CA GLU A 147 4.08 -7.42 11.25
C GLU A 147 3.09 -6.91 10.22
N ARG A 148 2.36 -5.84 10.51
CA ARG A 148 1.38 -5.27 9.58
C ARG A 148 2.02 -4.76 8.28
N ILE A 149 3.21 -4.14 8.32
CA ILE A 149 3.87 -3.73 7.08
C ILE A 149 4.35 -4.93 6.28
N ILE A 150 4.82 -5.99 6.95
CA ILE A 150 5.26 -7.22 6.28
C ILE A 150 4.07 -7.87 5.55
N HIS A 151 2.91 -7.98 6.20
CA HIS A 151 1.71 -8.56 5.60
C HIS A 151 1.12 -7.68 4.50
N PHE A 152 1.05 -6.35 4.73
CA PHE A 152 0.52 -5.40 3.75
C PHE A 152 1.36 -5.32 2.48
N THR A 153 2.68 -5.46 2.59
CA THR A 153 3.60 -5.42 1.45
C THR A 153 3.82 -6.79 0.80
N ASN A 154 3.22 -7.86 1.28
CA ASN A 154 3.31 -9.18 0.66
C ASN A 154 2.38 -9.23 -0.56
N PHE A 155 2.95 -9.59 -1.73
CA PHE A 155 2.18 -9.68 -2.98
C PHE A 155 1.02 -10.67 -2.91
N ALA A 156 1.18 -11.81 -2.21
CA ALA A 156 0.11 -12.78 -2.04
C ALA A 156 -1.14 -12.20 -1.36
N ASN A 157 -0.95 -11.20 -0.50
CA ASN A 157 -2.05 -10.52 0.20
C ASN A 157 -2.63 -9.35 -0.61
N LYS A 158 -1.92 -8.87 -1.64
CA LYS A 158 -2.30 -7.66 -2.40
C LYS A 158 -3.71 -7.78 -2.97
N SER A 159 -4.00 -8.86 -3.69
CA SER A 159 -5.32 -9.09 -4.30
C SER A 159 -6.44 -9.25 -3.27
N ILE A 160 -6.11 -9.78 -2.09
CA ILE A 160 -7.08 -9.94 -1.00
C ILE A 160 -7.41 -8.56 -0.39
N PHE A 161 -6.41 -7.72 -0.16
CA PHE A 161 -6.64 -6.32 0.25
C PHE A 161 -7.51 -5.56 -0.75
N GLU A 162 -7.23 -5.70 -2.04
CA GLU A 162 -8.01 -5.09 -3.12
C GLU A 162 -9.46 -5.57 -3.11
N LYS A 163 -9.71 -6.88 -3.00
CA LYS A 163 -11.07 -7.43 -2.85
C LYS A 163 -11.81 -6.82 -1.66
N ILE A 164 -11.17 -6.73 -0.50
CA ILE A 164 -11.79 -6.16 0.70
C ILE A 164 -12.09 -4.67 0.50
N GLU A 165 -11.18 -3.91 -0.11
CA GLU A 165 -11.39 -2.49 -0.40
C GLU A 165 -12.58 -2.29 -1.36
N ILE A 166 -12.72 -3.14 -2.38
CA ILE A 166 -13.90 -3.17 -3.25
C ILE A 166 -15.19 -3.40 -2.45
N LEU A 167 -15.19 -4.37 -1.56
CA LEU A 167 -16.35 -4.69 -0.73
C LEU A 167 -16.71 -3.57 0.26
N ILE A 168 -15.73 -2.87 0.81
CA ILE A 168 -15.95 -1.69 1.65
C ILE A 168 -16.59 -0.56 0.83
N ALA A 169 -16.03 -0.25 -0.35
CA ALA A 169 -16.58 0.78 -1.23
C ALA A 169 -18.01 0.45 -1.70
N TRP A 170 -18.23 -0.80 -2.11
CA TRP A 170 -19.56 -1.28 -2.47
C TRP A 170 -20.55 -1.12 -1.30
N SER A 171 -20.16 -1.53 -0.09
CA SER A 171 -20.99 -1.41 1.12
C SER A 171 -21.29 0.05 1.48
N LYS A 172 -20.34 0.98 1.23
CA LYS A 172 -20.54 2.42 1.42
C LYS A 172 -21.55 2.97 0.42
N LYS A 173 -21.47 2.58 -0.86
CA LYS A 173 -22.44 2.95 -1.90
C LYS A 173 -23.85 2.43 -1.60
N MET A 174 -23.93 1.24 -1.00
CA MET A 174 -25.19 0.62 -0.56
C MET A 174 -25.69 1.16 0.79
N GLU A 175 -24.98 2.12 1.39
CA GLU A 175 -25.29 2.69 2.71
C GLU A 175 -25.50 1.61 3.80
N ASN A 176 -24.70 0.52 3.76
CA ASN A 176 -24.81 -0.60 4.68
C ASN A 176 -23.71 -0.60 5.75
N PRO A 177 -23.95 -0.02 6.94
CA PRO A 177 -22.95 0.11 7.99
C PRO A 177 -22.52 -1.23 8.58
N HIS A 178 -23.36 -2.27 8.50
CA HIS A 178 -23.01 -3.60 8.97
C HIS A 178 -21.90 -4.21 8.12
N TYR A 179 -22.07 -4.23 6.80
CA TYR A 179 -21.06 -4.78 5.89
C TYR A 179 -19.77 -3.95 5.89
N ILE A 180 -19.86 -2.62 5.98
CA ILE A 180 -18.67 -1.77 6.18
C ILE A 180 -17.88 -2.25 7.41
N SER A 181 -18.57 -2.47 8.54
CA SER A 181 -17.93 -2.94 9.78
C SER A 181 -17.27 -4.31 9.61
N VAL A 182 -17.95 -5.25 8.96
CA VAL A 182 -17.43 -6.61 8.70
C VAL A 182 -16.15 -6.55 7.87
N PHE A 183 -16.16 -5.84 6.74
CA PHE A 183 -15.01 -5.81 5.84
C PHE A 183 -13.85 -4.96 6.37
N VAL A 184 -14.10 -3.88 7.10
CA VAL A 184 -13.05 -3.14 7.81
C VAL A 184 -12.36 -4.02 8.85
N LYS A 185 -13.13 -4.85 9.59
CA LYS A 185 -12.56 -5.83 10.53
C LYS A 185 -11.70 -6.87 9.82
N GLN A 186 -12.17 -7.45 8.71
CA GLN A 186 -11.39 -8.41 7.92
C GLN A 186 -10.11 -7.81 7.35
N ARG A 187 -10.17 -6.55 6.88
CA ARG A 187 -8.98 -5.84 6.42
C ARG A 187 -7.93 -5.67 7.53
N LYS A 188 -8.39 -5.34 8.73
CA LYS A 188 -7.54 -5.24 9.92
C LYS A 188 -6.93 -6.60 10.26
N GLU A 189 -7.73 -7.66 10.28
CA GLU A 189 -7.29 -9.03 10.56
C GLU A 189 -6.23 -9.50 9.55
N LEU A 190 -6.46 -9.28 8.24
CA LEU A 190 -5.46 -9.58 7.21
C LEU A 190 -4.14 -8.83 7.45
N ALA A 191 -4.20 -7.55 7.84
CA ALA A 191 -3.00 -6.79 8.16
C ALA A 191 -2.27 -7.34 9.39
N GLU A 192 -2.99 -7.80 10.41
CA GLU A 192 -2.43 -8.29 11.67
C GLU A 192 -1.87 -9.71 11.55
N THR A 193 -2.56 -10.60 10.85
CA THR A 193 -2.27 -12.04 10.82
C THR A 193 -1.69 -12.52 9.49
N GLY A 194 -1.89 -11.76 8.42
CA GLY A 194 -1.59 -12.19 7.05
C GLY A 194 -2.57 -13.20 6.48
N GLN A 195 -3.66 -13.52 7.19
CA GLN A 195 -4.62 -14.56 6.80
C GLN A 195 -6.05 -14.13 7.13
N ILE A 196 -6.99 -14.49 6.26
CA ILE A 196 -8.43 -14.39 6.46
C ILE A 196 -9.15 -15.50 5.69
N ASP A 197 -10.43 -15.67 5.92
CA ASP A 197 -11.27 -16.57 5.14
C ASP A 197 -11.61 -15.93 3.76
N VAL A 198 -10.81 -16.25 2.75
CA VAL A 198 -11.00 -15.75 1.38
C VAL A 198 -12.25 -16.34 0.74
N ALA A 199 -12.63 -17.57 1.09
CA ALA A 199 -13.82 -18.22 0.53
C ALA A 199 -15.10 -17.46 0.90
N TYR A 200 -15.15 -16.87 2.10
CA TYR A 200 -16.25 -15.99 2.49
C TYR A 200 -16.36 -14.74 1.61
N LEU A 201 -15.21 -14.12 1.27
CA LEU A 201 -15.19 -12.95 0.39
C LEU A 201 -15.68 -13.30 -1.00
N ASP A 202 -15.19 -14.42 -1.56
CA ASP A 202 -15.54 -14.87 -2.90
C ASP A 202 -17.02 -15.22 -2.99
N ALA A 203 -17.57 -15.95 -2.02
CA ALA A 203 -18.99 -16.26 -1.95
C ALA A 203 -19.87 -15.00 -1.81
N PHE A 204 -19.40 -13.99 -1.06
CA PHE A 204 -20.12 -12.73 -0.93
C PHE A 204 -20.15 -11.94 -2.24
N ILE A 205 -19.01 -11.89 -2.97
CA ILE A 205 -18.88 -11.24 -4.27
C ILE A 205 -19.83 -11.89 -5.27
N GLU A 206 -19.80 -13.22 -5.38
CA GLU A 206 -20.66 -13.99 -6.27
C GLU A 206 -22.15 -13.78 -5.96
N LYS A 207 -22.54 -13.90 -4.69
CA LYS A 207 -23.95 -13.74 -4.25
C LYS A 207 -24.52 -12.36 -4.57
N ASN A 208 -23.70 -11.31 -4.52
CA ASN A 208 -24.13 -9.93 -4.73
C ASN A 208 -23.76 -9.40 -6.14
N GLU A 209 -23.27 -10.26 -7.02
CA GLU A 209 -22.90 -9.96 -8.41
C GLU A 209 -21.96 -8.74 -8.51
N ILE A 210 -20.96 -8.67 -7.60
CA ILE A 210 -20.05 -7.54 -7.51
C ILE A 210 -18.96 -7.65 -8.57
N GLU A 211 -18.90 -6.69 -9.49
CA GLU A 211 -17.92 -6.66 -10.56
C GLU A 211 -16.59 -6.06 -10.09
N LEU A 212 -15.57 -6.92 -9.90
CA LEU A 212 -14.25 -6.52 -9.44
C LEU A 212 -13.48 -5.65 -10.43
N SER A 213 -13.74 -5.82 -11.74
CA SER A 213 -13.07 -5.06 -12.81
C SER A 213 -13.51 -3.59 -12.88
N SER A 214 -14.65 -3.25 -12.28
CA SER A 214 -15.19 -1.90 -12.24
C SER A 214 -14.60 -1.01 -11.13
N PHE A 215 -13.69 -1.56 -10.30
CA PHE A 215 -13.11 -0.83 -9.18
C PHE A 215 -12.19 0.30 -9.64
N THR A 216 -12.57 1.51 -9.26
CA THR A 216 -11.89 2.76 -9.64
C THR A 216 -11.07 3.33 -8.47
N LYS A 217 -10.27 4.36 -8.75
CA LYS A 217 -9.60 5.12 -7.69
C LYS A 217 -10.59 5.77 -6.74
N GLN A 218 -11.71 6.31 -7.25
CA GLN A 218 -12.75 6.89 -6.41
C GLN A 218 -13.34 5.86 -5.45
N ASP A 219 -13.49 4.61 -5.87
CA ASP A 219 -13.91 3.51 -5.00
C ASP A 219 -12.91 3.23 -3.90
N ARG A 220 -11.61 3.29 -4.22
CA ARG A 220 -10.57 3.12 -3.23
C ARG A 220 -10.56 4.27 -2.22
N ASP A 221 -10.69 5.50 -2.67
CA ASP A 221 -10.78 6.67 -1.80
C ASP A 221 -12.00 6.56 -0.88
N LEU A 222 -13.15 6.13 -1.41
CA LEU A 222 -14.37 5.86 -0.65
C LEU A 222 -14.16 4.75 0.42
N ALA A 223 -13.44 3.70 0.08
CA ALA A 223 -13.10 2.64 1.05
C ALA A 223 -12.18 3.15 2.16
N LEU A 224 -11.17 3.96 1.84
CA LEU A 224 -10.26 4.55 2.81
C LEU A 224 -10.96 5.55 3.73
N GLU A 225 -11.89 6.34 3.19
CA GLU A 225 -12.77 7.22 3.98
C GLU A 225 -13.59 6.42 4.99
N ALA A 226 -14.27 5.36 4.55
CA ALA A 226 -15.06 4.51 5.43
C ALA A 226 -14.22 3.83 6.54
N ILE A 227 -12.97 3.47 6.24
CA ILE A 227 -12.01 2.95 7.23
C ILE A 227 -11.65 4.04 8.24
N GLY A 228 -11.47 5.28 7.79
CA GLY A 228 -11.17 6.43 8.64
C GLY A 228 -12.32 6.78 9.58
N GLU A 229 -13.55 6.87 9.09
CA GLU A 229 -14.76 7.14 9.87
C GLU A 229 -14.96 6.11 11.00
N ARG A 230 -14.77 4.83 10.70
CA ARG A 230 -14.92 3.76 11.72
C ARG A 230 -13.86 3.83 12.82
N ARG A 231 -12.66 4.30 12.50
CA ARG A 231 -11.59 4.49 13.49
C ARG A 231 -11.87 5.65 14.42
N GLN A 232 -12.42 6.74 13.88
CA GLN A 232 -12.83 7.89 14.69
C GLN A 232 -13.90 7.49 15.70
N SER A 233 -14.97 6.82 15.26
CA SER A 233 -16.05 6.37 16.13
C SER A 233 -15.61 5.40 17.23
N THR A 234 -14.56 4.61 17.01
CA THR A 234 -14.00 3.70 18.02
C THR A 234 -13.21 4.45 19.08
N LEU A 235 -12.50 5.53 18.70
CA LEU A 235 -11.77 6.38 19.63
C LEU A 235 -12.72 7.16 20.56
N ASP A 236 -13.83 7.65 20.02
CA ASP A 236 -14.85 8.39 20.78
C ASP A 236 -15.55 7.51 21.85
N LEU A 237 -15.53 6.17 21.68
CA LEU A 237 -16.09 5.20 22.64
C LEU A 237 -15.09 4.77 23.73
N GLU A 238 -13.77 4.94 23.50
CA GLU A 238 -12.73 4.59 24.48
C GLU A 238 -12.40 5.76 25.44
N GLU A 239 -12.93 6.96 25.17
CA GLU A 239 -12.79 8.14 26.05
C GLU A 239 -13.91 8.28 27.11
N TYR A 240 -14.85 7.31 27.20
CA TYR A 240 -15.92 7.23 28.21
C TYR A 240 -15.72 5.97 29.09
#